data_f82d044b9bd5a1fbcb3370893e9fc345
#
_entry.id   f82d044b9bd5a1fbcb3370893e9fc345
#
_cell.length_a   1.000
_cell.length_b   1.000
_cell.length_c   1.000
_cell.angle_alpha   90.00
_cell.angle_beta   90.00
_cell.angle_gamma   90.00
#
_symmetry.space_group_name_H-M   'P 1'
#
loop_
_entity.id
_entity.type
_entity.pdbx_description
1 polymer ?
#
loop_
_entity_poly.entity_id
_entity_poly.type
_entity_poly.pdbx_seq_one_letter_code
_entity_poly.pdbx_strand_id
1 'polypeptide(L)'
;TGAQLDSGIFAGMSMGEKLPYACGGIVVAGILYLVLALVIKLLGVKKVMKFLPPVVTGPMIICIGLSLAPSAVSNASTNWLLAIIALGTIIIFNIWGKGMFKIIPILMGVVISYGAALCFHAAGFTNPDGSAILDFAGVQAASLVGLPPFRLCKFDLTAILVMAPIALATMMEHIGDMSAISAT
;
A
#
# COMPACT_ATOMS: atom_id res chain seq x y z
N THR A 1 -4.46 5.67 -6.48
CA THR A 1 -5.16 6.99 -6.41
C THR A 1 -5.49 7.51 -7.82
N GLY A 2 -4.54 7.45 -8.78
CA GLY A 2 -4.78 7.89 -10.17
C GLY A 2 -5.84 7.06 -10.88
N ALA A 3 -5.80 5.74 -10.75
CA ALA A 3 -6.77 4.83 -11.36
C ALA A 3 -8.21 5.03 -10.84
N GLN A 4 -8.38 5.51 -9.62
CA GLN A 4 -9.69 5.78 -9.02
C GLN A 4 -10.33 7.06 -9.57
N LEU A 5 -9.52 7.95 -10.15
CA LEU A 5 -9.96 9.17 -10.81
C LEU A 5 -10.06 8.99 -12.34
N ASP A 6 -9.97 7.76 -12.87
CA ASP A 6 -10.05 7.51 -14.32
C ASP A 6 -11.49 7.52 -14.85
N SER A 7 -12.48 7.71 -13.98
CA SER A 7 -13.89 7.81 -14.37
C SER A 7 -14.42 9.24 -14.27
N GLY A 8 -15.39 9.58 -15.08
CA GLY A 8 -16.07 10.88 -15.04
C GLY A 8 -15.22 12.03 -15.61
N ILE A 9 -15.19 13.16 -14.91
CA ILE A 9 -14.59 14.42 -15.34
C ILE A 9 -13.06 14.32 -15.54
N PHE A 10 -12.42 13.35 -14.90
CA PHE A 10 -10.97 13.13 -14.94
C PHE A 10 -10.53 12.16 -16.03
N ALA A 11 -11.48 11.56 -16.76
CA ALA A 11 -11.20 10.70 -17.90
C ALA A 11 -10.48 11.49 -18.99
N GLY A 12 -9.29 11.01 -19.39
CA GLY A 12 -8.47 11.66 -20.41
C GLY A 12 -7.48 12.73 -19.91
N MET A 13 -7.50 13.08 -18.62
CA MET A 13 -6.43 13.90 -18.03
C MET A 13 -5.14 13.13 -17.87
N SER A 14 -4.00 13.80 -18.08
CA SER A 14 -2.69 13.21 -17.79
C SER A 14 -2.50 12.97 -16.28
N MET A 15 -1.63 12.02 -15.91
CA MET A 15 -1.31 11.76 -14.50
C MET A 15 -0.85 13.01 -13.75
N GLY A 16 -0.12 13.92 -14.44
CA GLY A 16 0.35 15.18 -13.85
C GLY A 16 -0.78 16.16 -13.54
N GLU A 17 -1.87 16.14 -14.31
CA GLU A 17 -3.04 16.99 -14.10
C GLU A 17 -3.99 16.44 -13.04
N LYS A 18 -4.07 15.10 -12.88
CA LYS A 18 -4.86 14.44 -11.84
C LYS A 18 -4.24 14.57 -10.44
N LEU A 19 -2.91 14.69 -10.37
CA LEU A 19 -2.16 14.69 -9.11
C LEU A 19 -2.61 15.78 -8.12
N PRO A 20 -2.83 17.07 -8.50
CA PRO A 20 -3.32 18.10 -7.59
C PRO A 20 -4.69 17.80 -6.99
N TYR A 21 -5.59 17.15 -7.74
CA TYR A 21 -6.91 16.75 -7.26
C TYR A 21 -6.82 15.55 -6.32
N ALA A 22 -5.95 14.58 -6.63
CA ALA A 22 -5.65 13.48 -5.73
C ALA A 22 -5.07 13.98 -4.39
N CYS A 23 -4.15 14.95 -4.44
CA CYS A 23 -3.61 15.59 -3.24
C CYS A 23 -4.72 16.28 -2.42
N GLY A 24 -5.67 16.97 -3.06
CA GLY A 24 -6.83 17.56 -2.40
C GLY A 24 -7.69 16.52 -1.68
N GLY A 25 -7.95 15.38 -2.31
CA GLY A 25 -8.65 14.25 -1.70
C GLY A 25 -7.90 13.66 -0.49
N ILE A 26 -6.56 13.56 -0.58
CA ILE A 26 -5.71 13.07 0.53
C ILE A 26 -5.76 14.05 1.72
N VAL A 27 -5.76 15.36 1.49
CA VAL A 27 -5.89 16.36 2.55
C VAL A 27 -7.24 16.19 3.27
N VAL A 28 -8.33 15.98 2.55
CA VAL A 28 -9.64 15.71 3.15
C VAL A 28 -9.62 14.40 3.94
N ALA A 29 -9.00 13.35 3.40
CA ALA A 29 -8.80 12.10 4.13
C ALA A 29 -8.04 12.34 5.45
N GLY A 30 -6.97 13.14 5.42
CA GLY A 30 -6.23 13.53 6.63
C GLY A 30 -7.10 14.25 7.67
N ILE A 31 -7.98 15.17 7.22
CA ILE A 31 -8.94 15.84 8.11
C ILE A 31 -9.90 14.82 8.74
N LEU A 32 -10.39 13.85 7.98
CA LEU A 32 -11.25 12.78 8.51
C LEU A 32 -10.52 11.97 9.59
N TYR A 33 -9.22 11.67 9.43
CA TYR A 33 -8.42 11.03 10.47
C TYR A 33 -8.30 11.88 11.74
N LEU A 34 -8.12 13.20 11.61
CA LEU A 34 -8.10 14.11 12.75
C LEU A 34 -9.46 14.13 13.48
N VAL A 35 -10.56 14.12 12.74
CA VAL A 35 -11.91 14.02 13.31
C VAL A 35 -12.08 12.70 14.06
N LEU A 36 -11.66 11.58 13.48
CA LEU A 36 -11.68 10.28 14.14
C LEU A 36 -10.84 10.28 15.43
N ALA A 37 -9.63 10.82 15.38
CA ALA A 37 -8.76 10.93 16.54
C ALA A 37 -9.41 11.78 17.66
N LEU A 38 -10.07 12.87 17.31
CA LEU A 38 -10.83 13.69 18.23
C LEU A 38 -12.01 12.92 18.85
N VAL A 39 -12.76 12.19 18.03
CA VAL A 39 -13.87 11.34 18.48
C VAL A 39 -13.36 10.27 19.46
N ILE A 40 -12.25 9.61 19.16
CA ILE A 40 -11.62 8.62 20.05
C ILE A 40 -11.18 9.28 21.36
N LYS A 41 -10.61 10.48 21.29
CA LYS A 41 -10.19 11.25 22.50
C LYS A 41 -11.37 11.63 23.39
N LEU A 42 -12.50 12.01 22.80
CA LEU A 42 -13.70 12.48 23.56
C LEU A 42 -14.55 11.32 24.08
N LEU A 43 -14.77 10.29 23.27
CA LEU A 43 -15.66 9.17 23.60
C LEU A 43 -14.93 8.00 24.25
N GLY A 44 -13.63 7.91 24.08
CA GLY A 44 -12.79 6.80 24.51
C GLY A 44 -12.82 5.61 23.53
N VAL A 45 -11.70 4.88 23.49
CA VAL A 45 -11.49 3.73 22.58
C VAL A 45 -12.59 2.68 22.72
N LYS A 46 -13.04 2.37 23.96
CA LYS A 46 -14.06 1.33 24.20
C LYS A 46 -15.40 1.63 23.53
N LYS A 47 -15.83 2.89 23.46
CA LYS A 47 -17.09 3.27 22.82
C LYS A 47 -16.96 3.23 21.30
N VAL A 48 -15.82 3.68 20.76
CA VAL A 48 -15.55 3.64 19.33
C VAL A 48 -15.46 2.22 18.83
N MET A 49 -14.80 1.32 19.55
CA MET A 49 -14.71 -0.11 19.22
C MET A 49 -16.07 -0.83 19.28
N LYS A 50 -17.03 -0.32 20.04
CA LYS A 50 -18.40 -0.84 20.02
C LYS A 50 -19.14 -0.47 18.73
N PHE A 51 -18.80 0.65 18.11
CA PHE A 51 -19.33 1.07 16.80
C PHE A 51 -18.65 0.34 15.62
N LEU A 52 -17.44 -0.14 15.83
CA LEU A 52 -16.60 -0.84 14.86
C LEU A 52 -16.30 -2.28 15.33
N PRO A 53 -17.33 -3.13 15.42
CA PRO A 53 -17.12 -4.49 15.90
C PRO A 53 -16.28 -5.31 14.89
N PRO A 54 -15.55 -6.34 15.36
CA PRO A 54 -14.74 -7.23 14.51
C PRO A 54 -15.52 -7.87 13.36
N VAL A 55 -16.84 -8.01 13.50
CA VAL A 55 -17.76 -8.50 12.46
C VAL A 55 -17.76 -7.59 11.23
N VAL A 56 -17.47 -6.29 11.37
CA VAL A 56 -17.40 -5.33 10.26
C VAL A 56 -15.97 -5.24 9.73
N THR A 57 -14.98 -5.14 10.60
CA THR A 57 -13.57 -4.98 10.20
C THR A 57 -13.02 -6.22 9.50
N GLY A 58 -13.39 -7.43 9.94
CA GLY A 58 -12.96 -8.68 9.32
C GLY A 58 -13.32 -8.80 7.84
N PRO A 59 -14.60 -8.70 7.47
CA PRO A 59 -15.01 -8.71 6.06
C PRO A 59 -14.39 -7.59 5.23
N MET A 60 -14.18 -6.38 5.80
CA MET A 60 -13.52 -5.30 5.08
C MET A 60 -12.08 -5.64 4.71
N ILE A 61 -11.30 -6.19 5.65
CA ILE A 61 -9.92 -6.63 5.38
C ILE A 61 -9.89 -7.70 4.30
N ILE A 62 -10.83 -8.67 4.34
CA ILE A 62 -10.95 -9.70 3.29
C ILE A 62 -11.26 -9.07 1.93
N CYS A 63 -12.18 -8.11 1.86
CA CYS A 63 -12.52 -7.42 0.61
C CYS A 63 -11.33 -6.63 0.05
N ILE A 64 -10.57 -5.95 0.90
CA ILE A 64 -9.35 -5.25 0.51
C ILE A 64 -8.32 -6.23 -0.04
N GLY A 65 -8.07 -7.35 0.66
CA GLY A 65 -7.15 -8.40 0.21
C GLY A 65 -7.54 -8.99 -1.14
N LEU A 66 -8.82 -9.31 -1.33
CA LEU A 66 -9.35 -9.82 -2.61
C LEU A 66 -9.25 -8.77 -3.73
N SER A 67 -9.46 -7.51 -3.42
CA SER A 67 -9.34 -6.40 -4.38
C SER A 67 -7.89 -6.19 -4.85
N LEU A 68 -6.92 -6.45 -3.99
CA LEU A 68 -5.48 -6.33 -4.29
C LEU A 68 -4.88 -7.61 -4.92
N ALA A 69 -5.56 -8.74 -4.79
CA ALA A 69 -5.07 -10.03 -5.29
C ALA A 69 -4.72 -10.03 -6.80
N PRO A 70 -5.54 -9.45 -7.71
CA PRO A 70 -5.18 -9.39 -9.13
C PRO A 70 -3.87 -8.63 -9.37
N SER A 71 -3.63 -7.54 -8.65
CA SER A 71 -2.38 -6.77 -8.74
C SER A 71 -1.19 -7.57 -8.22
N ALA A 72 -1.36 -8.31 -7.14
CA ALA A 72 -0.32 -9.18 -6.60
C ALA A 72 0.04 -10.31 -7.58
N VAL A 73 -0.95 -10.96 -8.20
CA VAL A 73 -0.74 -11.99 -9.21
C VAL A 73 -0.05 -11.42 -10.45
N SER A 74 -0.48 -10.25 -10.93
CA SER A 74 0.13 -9.56 -12.06
C SER A 74 1.61 -9.23 -11.79
N ASN A 75 1.93 -8.75 -10.60
CA ASN A 75 3.32 -8.47 -10.22
C ASN A 75 4.15 -9.76 -10.07
N ALA A 76 3.57 -10.82 -9.49
CA ALA A 76 4.23 -12.11 -9.33
C ALA A 76 4.50 -12.79 -10.69
N SER A 77 3.63 -12.59 -11.68
CA SER A 77 3.77 -13.19 -13.01
C SER A 77 4.97 -12.68 -13.79
N THR A 78 5.53 -11.53 -13.43
CA THR A 78 6.77 -11.01 -14.00
C THR A 78 7.95 -11.96 -13.75
N ASN A 79 8.03 -12.53 -12.54
CA ASN A 79 9.03 -13.55 -12.21
C ASN A 79 8.55 -14.42 -11.04
N TRP A 80 7.95 -15.56 -11.36
CA TRP A 80 7.40 -16.50 -10.39
C TRP A 80 8.45 -17.05 -9.41
N LEU A 81 9.69 -17.24 -9.88
CA LEU A 81 10.77 -17.74 -9.02
C LEU A 81 11.05 -16.77 -7.88
N LEU A 82 11.20 -15.49 -8.19
CA LEU A 82 11.41 -14.44 -7.18
C LEU A 82 10.18 -14.27 -6.26
N ALA A 83 8.98 -14.39 -6.81
CA ALA A 83 7.75 -14.34 -6.04
C ALA A 83 7.67 -15.49 -5.00
N ILE A 84 8.04 -16.70 -5.40
CA ILE A 84 8.09 -17.86 -4.50
C ILE A 84 9.17 -17.70 -3.42
N ILE A 85 10.34 -17.16 -3.77
CA ILE A 85 11.41 -16.87 -2.80
C ILE A 85 10.92 -15.84 -1.78
N ALA A 86 10.28 -14.76 -2.22
CA ALA A 86 9.73 -13.72 -1.34
C ALA A 86 8.68 -14.30 -0.38
N LEU A 87 7.69 -15.02 -0.93
CA LEU A 87 6.61 -15.62 -0.15
C LEU A 87 7.14 -16.68 0.83
N GLY A 88 8.02 -17.57 0.37
CA GLY A 88 8.65 -18.58 1.19
C GLY A 88 9.44 -17.99 2.36
N THR A 89 10.18 -16.91 2.09
CA THR A 89 10.91 -16.16 3.11
C THR A 89 9.96 -15.59 4.17
N ILE A 90 8.88 -14.93 3.74
CA ILE A 90 7.88 -14.36 4.66
C ILE A 90 7.27 -15.45 5.55
N ILE A 91 6.91 -16.59 4.98
CA ILE A 91 6.34 -17.74 5.71
C ILE A 91 7.35 -18.29 6.73
N ILE A 92 8.61 -18.47 6.32
CA ILE A 92 9.67 -18.98 7.19
C ILE A 92 9.88 -18.05 8.39
N PHE A 93 10.01 -16.75 8.16
CA PHE A 93 10.20 -15.80 9.25
C PHE A 93 8.96 -15.61 10.12
N ASN A 94 7.76 -15.79 9.57
CA ASN A 94 6.52 -15.75 10.34
C ASN A 94 6.41 -16.95 11.31
N ILE A 95 6.77 -18.16 10.84
CA ILE A 95 6.62 -19.41 11.64
C ILE A 95 7.80 -19.61 12.58
N TRP A 96 9.04 -19.49 12.07
CA TRP A 96 10.26 -19.79 12.83
C TRP A 96 11.02 -18.58 13.31
N GLY A 97 10.62 -17.36 12.89
CA GLY A 97 11.25 -16.13 13.34
C GLY A 97 11.19 -15.97 14.86
N LYS A 98 12.28 -15.51 15.46
CA LYS A 98 12.38 -15.21 16.89
C LYS A 98 12.72 -13.74 17.09
N GLY A 99 12.19 -13.14 18.15
CA GLY A 99 12.46 -11.75 18.48
C GLY A 99 12.01 -10.80 17.37
N MET A 100 12.89 -9.89 16.96
CA MET A 100 12.59 -8.83 15.99
C MET A 100 12.23 -9.36 14.60
N PHE A 101 12.81 -10.51 14.17
CA PHE A 101 12.52 -11.10 12.85
C PHE A 101 11.08 -11.61 12.71
N LYS A 102 10.42 -11.97 13.81
CA LYS A 102 9.01 -12.33 13.82
C LYS A 102 8.09 -11.10 13.62
N ILE A 103 8.57 -9.92 13.99
CA ILE A 103 7.79 -8.67 13.90
C ILE A 103 7.85 -8.09 12.48
N ILE A 104 8.96 -8.33 11.76
CA ILE A 104 9.20 -7.72 10.43
C ILE A 104 9.40 -8.75 9.30
N PRO A 105 8.55 -9.79 9.19
CA PRO A 105 8.75 -10.86 8.20
C PRO A 105 8.65 -10.34 6.76
N ILE A 106 7.80 -9.35 6.50
CA ILE A 106 7.63 -8.74 5.16
C ILE A 106 8.92 -8.04 4.73
N LEU A 107 9.56 -7.28 5.61
CA LEU A 107 10.83 -6.62 5.31
C LEU A 107 11.92 -7.65 4.98
N MET A 108 11.99 -8.74 5.73
CA MET A 108 12.92 -9.83 5.44
C MET A 108 12.66 -10.49 4.08
N GLY A 109 11.37 -10.67 3.73
CA GLY A 109 10.96 -11.14 2.41
C GLY A 109 11.47 -10.23 1.28
N VAL A 110 11.30 -8.92 1.43
CA VAL A 110 11.79 -7.93 0.46
C VAL A 110 13.31 -7.95 0.34
N VAL A 111 14.03 -7.93 1.45
CA VAL A 111 15.51 -7.89 1.44
C VAL A 111 16.09 -9.16 0.82
N ILE A 112 15.58 -10.34 1.20
CA ILE A 112 16.10 -11.61 0.70
C ILE A 112 15.74 -11.83 -0.77
N SER A 113 14.51 -11.50 -1.18
CA SER A 113 14.12 -11.61 -2.58
C SER A 113 14.86 -10.62 -3.47
N TYR A 114 15.15 -9.41 -2.98
CA TYR A 114 15.98 -8.45 -3.70
C TYR A 114 17.43 -8.93 -3.81
N GLY A 115 18.00 -9.50 -2.75
CA GLY A 115 19.31 -10.14 -2.78
C GLY A 115 19.39 -11.29 -3.79
N ALA A 116 18.34 -12.13 -3.84
CA ALA A 116 18.24 -13.18 -4.84
C ALA A 116 18.15 -12.62 -6.27
N ALA A 117 17.37 -11.56 -6.46
CA ALA A 117 17.27 -10.86 -7.76
C ALA A 117 18.61 -10.29 -8.22
N LEU A 118 19.42 -9.72 -7.30
CA LEU A 118 20.79 -9.27 -7.59
C LEU A 118 21.70 -10.42 -8.02
N CYS A 119 21.65 -11.55 -7.32
CA CYS A 119 22.42 -12.74 -7.67
C CYS A 119 22.03 -13.29 -9.04
N PHE A 120 20.74 -13.39 -9.35
CA PHE A 120 20.26 -13.84 -10.65
C PHE A 120 20.65 -12.85 -11.77
N HIS A 121 20.53 -11.57 -11.53
CA HIS A 121 20.95 -10.54 -12.48
C HIS A 121 22.48 -10.64 -12.76
N ALA A 122 23.30 -10.81 -11.73
CA ALA A 122 24.76 -10.98 -11.87
C ALA A 122 25.13 -12.28 -12.59
N ALA A 123 24.32 -13.34 -12.44
CA ALA A 123 24.49 -14.61 -13.16
C ALA A 123 23.99 -14.57 -14.61
N GLY A 124 23.43 -13.44 -15.07
CA GLY A 124 22.96 -13.27 -16.44
C GLY A 124 21.57 -13.87 -16.73
N PHE A 125 20.79 -14.20 -15.68
CA PHE A 125 19.42 -14.62 -15.84
C PHE A 125 18.52 -13.44 -16.24
N THR A 126 17.53 -13.71 -17.06
CA THR A 126 16.49 -12.75 -17.49
C THR A 126 15.11 -13.21 -17.03
N ASN A 127 14.15 -12.30 -17.03
CA ASN A 127 12.76 -12.64 -16.81
C ASN A 127 12.23 -13.53 -17.97
N PRO A 128 11.12 -14.23 -17.79
CA PRO A 128 10.50 -15.06 -18.84
C PRO A 128 10.17 -14.32 -20.12
N ASP A 129 9.96 -13.01 -20.05
CA ASP A 129 9.72 -12.10 -21.18
C ASP A 129 11.00 -11.57 -21.84
N GLY A 130 12.18 -12.03 -21.40
CA GLY A 130 13.49 -11.61 -21.90
C GLY A 130 14.01 -10.28 -21.35
N SER A 131 13.23 -9.60 -20.50
CA SER A 131 13.67 -8.36 -19.85
C SER A 131 14.70 -8.63 -18.76
N ALA A 132 15.53 -7.63 -18.43
CA ALA A 132 16.46 -7.71 -17.31
C ALA A 132 15.69 -7.85 -15.98
N ILE A 133 16.19 -8.69 -15.07
CA ILE A 133 15.58 -8.87 -13.75
C ILE A 133 15.58 -7.56 -12.96
N LEU A 134 16.66 -6.80 -13.06
CA LEU A 134 16.80 -5.48 -12.44
C LEU A 134 17.20 -4.46 -13.50
N ASP A 135 16.45 -3.38 -13.58
CA ASP A 135 16.75 -2.22 -14.41
C ASP A 135 17.24 -1.06 -13.53
N PHE A 136 18.51 -0.71 -13.68
CA PHE A 136 19.11 0.41 -12.96
C PHE A 136 19.11 1.72 -13.77
N ALA A 137 18.57 1.74 -14.99
CA ALA A 137 18.57 2.93 -15.82
C ALA A 137 17.86 4.10 -15.15
N GLY A 138 16.72 3.82 -14.48
CA GLY A 138 16.01 4.83 -13.70
C GLY A 138 16.82 5.39 -12.52
N VAL A 139 17.59 4.54 -11.87
CA VAL A 139 18.48 4.95 -10.75
C VAL A 139 19.65 5.78 -11.25
N GLN A 140 20.25 5.39 -12.38
CA GLN A 140 21.36 6.13 -12.98
C GLN A 140 20.92 7.49 -13.53
N ALA A 141 19.69 7.59 -14.05
CA ALA A 141 19.13 8.83 -14.55
C ALA A 141 18.57 9.74 -13.42
N ALA A 142 18.41 9.21 -12.21
CA ALA A 142 17.88 9.97 -11.09
C ALA A 142 18.92 10.96 -10.54
N SER A 143 18.50 12.20 -10.32
CA SER A 143 19.33 13.17 -9.60
C SER A 143 19.48 12.76 -8.14
N LEU A 144 20.71 12.76 -7.60
CA LEU A 144 20.97 12.47 -6.18
C LEU A 144 20.22 13.44 -5.25
N VAL A 145 20.05 14.68 -5.70
CA VAL A 145 19.29 15.72 -5.00
C VAL A 145 18.36 16.37 -6.00
N GLY A 146 17.07 16.26 -5.79
CA GLY A 146 16.03 16.90 -6.60
C GLY A 146 14.96 17.48 -5.70
N LEU A 147 14.51 18.70 -5.99
CA LEU A 147 13.35 19.24 -5.32
C LEU A 147 12.10 18.52 -5.86
N PRO A 148 11.25 18.00 -4.98
CA PRO A 148 9.98 17.44 -5.42
C PRO A 148 9.15 18.52 -6.13
N PRO A 149 8.39 18.18 -7.17
CA PRO A 149 7.52 19.12 -7.86
C PRO A 149 6.35 19.49 -6.93
N PHE A 150 6.55 20.52 -6.11
CA PHE A 150 5.48 21.01 -5.24
C PHE A 150 4.35 21.56 -6.11
N ARG A 151 3.17 20.99 -5.94
CA ARG A 151 1.94 21.45 -6.56
C ARG A 151 0.91 21.76 -5.49
N LEU A 152 0.21 22.88 -5.65
CA LEU A 152 -0.89 23.22 -4.75
C LEU A 152 -2.05 22.24 -4.95
N CYS A 153 -2.64 21.81 -3.85
CA CYS A 153 -3.82 20.95 -3.85
C CYS A 153 -4.98 21.70 -4.49
N LYS A 154 -5.70 21.02 -5.39
CA LYS A 154 -6.99 21.49 -5.92
C LYS A 154 -8.08 20.66 -5.28
N PHE A 155 -9.09 21.33 -4.76
CA PHE A 155 -10.24 20.69 -4.17
C PHE A 155 -11.35 20.58 -5.21
N ASP A 156 -11.80 19.37 -5.47
CA ASP A 156 -12.94 19.07 -6.32
C ASP A 156 -13.88 18.13 -5.59
N LEU A 157 -15.16 18.40 -5.65
CA LEU A 157 -16.16 17.62 -4.93
C LEU A 157 -16.17 16.15 -5.38
N THR A 158 -15.96 15.91 -6.67
CA THR A 158 -15.94 14.55 -7.22
C THR A 158 -14.73 13.77 -6.67
N ALA A 159 -13.55 14.40 -6.65
CA ALA A 159 -12.36 13.80 -6.06
C ALA A 159 -12.54 13.50 -4.56
N ILE A 160 -13.19 14.40 -3.82
CA ILE A 160 -13.48 14.22 -2.39
C ILE A 160 -14.45 13.06 -2.18
N LEU A 161 -15.55 13.00 -2.95
CA LEU A 161 -16.55 11.93 -2.83
C LEU A 161 -15.99 10.55 -3.18
N VAL A 162 -15.03 10.46 -4.08
CA VAL A 162 -14.32 9.22 -4.41
C VAL A 162 -13.34 8.83 -3.31
N MET A 163 -12.63 9.80 -2.73
CA MET A 163 -11.57 9.55 -1.75
C MET A 163 -12.08 9.35 -0.32
N ALA A 164 -13.20 9.98 0.05
CA ALA A 164 -13.74 9.91 1.41
C ALA A 164 -14.15 8.48 1.84
N PRO A 165 -14.86 7.68 1.02
CA PRO A 165 -15.15 6.27 1.36
C PRO A 165 -13.89 5.43 1.52
N ILE A 166 -12.86 5.68 0.70
CA ILE A 166 -11.57 4.98 0.79
C ILE A 166 -10.88 5.33 2.09
N ALA A 167 -10.89 6.60 2.50
CA ALA A 167 -10.35 7.03 3.78
C ALA A 167 -11.06 6.34 4.96
N LEU A 168 -12.37 6.20 4.91
CA LEU A 168 -13.12 5.45 5.93
C LEU A 168 -12.72 3.98 5.96
N ALA A 169 -12.54 3.34 4.79
CA ALA A 169 -12.09 1.95 4.70
C ALA A 169 -10.70 1.76 5.32
N THR A 170 -9.74 2.65 4.99
CA THR A 170 -8.38 2.59 5.56
C THR A 170 -8.34 2.90 7.06
N MET A 171 -9.22 3.75 7.57
CA MET A 171 -9.38 3.94 9.02
C MET A 171 -9.81 2.65 9.73
N MET A 172 -10.77 1.92 9.15
CA MET A 172 -11.22 0.63 9.67
C MET A 172 -10.10 -0.40 9.66
N GLU A 173 -9.33 -0.45 8.57
CA GLU A 173 -8.15 -1.31 8.43
C GLU A 173 -7.13 -1.02 9.54
N HIS A 174 -6.73 0.23 9.74
CA HIS A 174 -5.77 0.60 10.80
C HIS A 174 -6.27 0.23 12.21
N ILE A 175 -7.56 0.42 12.50
CA ILE A 175 -8.14 0.02 13.79
C ILE A 175 -8.10 -1.52 13.93
N GLY A 176 -8.40 -2.24 12.86
CA GLY A 176 -8.32 -3.71 12.81
C GLY A 176 -6.90 -4.22 13.08
N ASP A 177 -5.91 -3.64 12.40
CA ASP A 177 -4.50 -3.98 12.54
C ASP A 177 -3.98 -3.72 13.97
N MET A 178 -4.29 -2.54 14.52
CA MET A 178 -3.93 -2.22 15.92
C MET A 178 -4.56 -3.19 16.90
N SER A 179 -5.82 -3.59 16.67
CA SER A 179 -6.52 -4.56 17.50
C SER A 179 -5.88 -5.95 17.40
N ALA A 180 -5.48 -6.38 16.21
CA ALA A 180 -4.80 -7.64 15.98
C ALA A 180 -3.42 -7.68 16.66
N ILE A 181 -2.63 -6.61 16.53
CA ILE A 181 -1.31 -6.50 17.17
C ILE A 181 -1.44 -6.47 18.71
N SER A 182 -2.48 -5.81 19.25
CA SER A 182 -2.69 -5.74 20.69
C SER A 182 -3.15 -7.06 21.32
N ALA A 183 -3.64 -8.00 20.51
CA ALA A 183 -4.10 -9.33 20.96
C ALA A 183 -2.98 -10.39 20.96
N THR A 184 -1.79 -10.08 20.40
CA THR A 184 -0.59 -10.93 20.38
C THR A 184 0.36 -10.57 21.50
#